data_4e00e3f293b8a8a002854eac6ebdd5db
#
_entry.id   4e00e3f293b8a8a002854eac6ebdd5db
#
_cell.length_a   1.000
_cell.length_b   1.000
_cell.length_c   1.000
_cell.angle_alpha   90.00
_cell.angle_beta   90.00
_cell.angle_gamma   90.00
#
_symmetry.space_group_name_H-M   'P 1'
#
loop_
_entity.id
_entity.type
_entity.pdbx_description
1 polymer ?
#
loop_
_entity_poly.entity_id
_entity_poly.type
_entity_poly.pdbx_seq_one_letter_code
_entity_poly.pdbx_strand_id
1 'polypeptide(L)'
;MTSVKEAPSTVAPSARSAAPARRPLRIGIVSPYGYPHPGGVNEHVRFTYEAMSRKGHEVWIITSKYGRERESEGHVIRLGTGWAAPANGSVGRVTLGLRFKHQAREVLETHRFDVLHFHEPFVPFLSPTILDQSETVNVATFHAFGGFSPSYWVGSKVTRHLAAKLHGRIAVSGAARHFSNRYFPGDYRIIPNGVDLDRFTGAKPFEELRDGTLNILFVGRLESRKGLSDLLKAYHRLRKRRVDARLVVVGAGPKLREYRRFVGLRGIRDVEFVGRVSDEAKVRYFASADIFCAPNTGQESFGIVLLEAMAAGMPIVASDIHGFKRVVERNVQGLLVEPRNPRALAAALYRLASDADLRHEMGEAGRAKAPEYSWERVTDRIVDYYYEVLASVGASAG
;
A
#
# COMPACT_ATOMS: atom_id res chain seq x y z
N MET A 1 23.09 63.74 -19.00
CA MET A 1 23.25 62.28 -19.01
C MET A 1 22.06 61.65 -18.32
N THR A 2 21.07 61.28 -19.09
CA THR A 2 19.76 60.78 -18.60
C THR A 2 19.79 59.25 -18.58
N SER A 3 19.70 58.68 -17.39
CA SER A 3 19.65 57.22 -17.18
C SER A 3 18.21 56.72 -17.41
N VAL A 4 18.02 55.88 -18.41
CA VAL A 4 16.78 55.19 -18.70
C VAL A 4 16.75 53.93 -17.83
N LYS A 5 15.77 53.82 -16.91
CA LYS A 5 15.46 52.59 -16.16
C LYS A 5 14.60 51.70 -17.07
N GLU A 6 15.11 50.54 -17.44
CA GLU A 6 14.32 49.45 -18.00
C GLU A 6 13.42 48.80 -16.95
N ALA A 7 12.14 48.67 -17.29
CA ALA A 7 11.16 47.94 -16.48
C ALA A 7 11.28 46.41 -16.71
N PRO A 8 11.06 45.56 -15.70
CA PRO A 8 11.11 44.11 -15.89
C PRO A 8 9.91 43.62 -16.68
N SER A 9 10.18 42.91 -17.77
CA SER A 9 9.21 42.20 -18.59
C SER A 9 8.55 41.06 -17.78
N THR A 10 7.27 41.20 -17.50
CA THR A 10 6.44 40.12 -16.94
C THR A 10 6.10 39.12 -18.05
N VAL A 11 6.80 37.99 -18.05
CA VAL A 11 6.45 36.83 -18.86
C VAL A 11 5.20 36.19 -18.25
N ALA A 12 4.08 36.29 -18.96
CA ALA A 12 2.84 35.60 -18.59
C ALA A 12 3.07 34.09 -18.63
N PRO A 13 2.50 33.30 -17.65
CA PRO A 13 2.61 31.86 -17.69
C PRO A 13 1.87 31.31 -18.91
N SER A 14 2.59 30.61 -19.76
CA SER A 14 2.03 29.94 -20.94
C SER A 14 0.90 29.00 -20.50
N ALA A 15 -0.29 29.22 -21.03
CA ALA A 15 -1.42 28.31 -20.85
C ALA A 15 -1.00 26.92 -21.33
N ARG A 16 -0.93 25.93 -20.42
CA ARG A 16 -0.78 24.53 -20.79
C ARG A 16 -1.96 24.19 -21.68
N SER A 17 -1.70 23.92 -22.95
CA SER A 17 -2.66 23.37 -23.88
C SER A 17 -3.33 22.15 -23.22
N ALA A 18 -4.63 22.19 -23.04
CA ALA A 18 -5.40 21.05 -22.56
C ALA A 18 -5.17 19.89 -23.53
N ALA A 19 -4.56 18.81 -23.07
CA ALA A 19 -4.42 17.61 -23.88
C ALA A 19 -5.83 17.16 -24.36
N PRO A 20 -5.97 16.65 -25.58
CA PRO A 20 -7.26 16.21 -26.10
C PRO A 20 -7.90 15.23 -25.13
N ALA A 21 -9.21 15.40 -24.87
CA ALA A 21 -9.95 14.57 -23.95
C ALA A 21 -9.82 13.10 -24.39
N ARG A 22 -9.16 12.29 -23.55
CA ARG A 22 -8.97 10.85 -23.82
C ARG A 22 -10.30 10.15 -23.65
N ARG A 23 -10.66 9.23 -24.55
CA ARG A 23 -11.91 8.45 -24.44
C ARG A 23 -11.93 7.62 -23.16
N PRO A 24 -13.10 7.41 -22.54
CA PRO A 24 -13.24 6.43 -21.47
C PRO A 24 -12.78 5.02 -21.90
N LEU A 25 -12.20 4.29 -20.97
CA LEU A 25 -11.74 2.91 -21.18
C LEU A 25 -12.66 1.91 -20.47
N ARG A 26 -12.78 0.73 -21.04
CA ARG A 26 -13.36 -0.46 -20.43
C ARG A 26 -12.23 -1.27 -19.77
N ILE A 27 -12.22 -1.34 -18.43
CA ILE A 27 -11.10 -1.85 -17.66
C ILE A 27 -11.55 -3.05 -16.82
N GLY A 28 -10.84 -4.18 -16.95
CA GLY A 28 -11.00 -5.33 -16.07
C GLY A 28 -9.85 -5.38 -15.06
N ILE A 29 -10.11 -5.13 -13.77
CA ILE A 29 -9.12 -5.27 -12.70
C ILE A 29 -9.17 -6.70 -12.17
N VAL A 30 -8.11 -7.46 -12.39
CA VAL A 30 -8.02 -8.87 -11.98
C VAL A 30 -7.31 -8.96 -10.62
N SER A 31 -8.06 -9.35 -9.58
CA SER A 31 -7.51 -9.66 -8.25
C SER A 31 -7.46 -11.17 -8.04
N PRO A 32 -6.28 -11.76 -7.77
CA PRO A 32 -6.18 -13.19 -7.47
C PRO A 32 -6.76 -13.55 -6.10
N TYR A 33 -7.00 -12.55 -5.26
CA TYR A 33 -7.53 -12.71 -3.91
C TYR A 33 -9.03 -12.40 -3.89
N GLY A 34 -9.82 -13.23 -3.19
CA GLY A 34 -11.26 -13.02 -3.08
C GLY A 34 -11.61 -11.61 -2.59
N TYR A 35 -12.31 -10.85 -3.42
CA TYR A 35 -12.75 -9.48 -3.11
C TYR A 35 -14.18 -9.51 -2.54
N PRO A 36 -14.51 -8.72 -1.50
CA PRO A 36 -13.75 -7.63 -0.88
C PRO A 36 -12.94 -8.01 0.38
N HIS A 37 -12.41 -9.21 0.45
CA HIS A 37 -11.70 -9.67 1.65
C HIS A 37 -10.54 -8.73 2.05
N PRO A 38 -10.39 -8.35 3.34
CA PRO A 38 -9.39 -7.37 3.77
C PRO A 38 -7.95 -7.78 3.43
N GLY A 39 -7.18 -6.86 2.85
CA GLY A 39 -5.78 -7.05 2.51
C GLY A 39 -5.26 -5.94 1.61
N GLY A 40 -3.97 -5.59 1.71
CA GLY A 40 -3.39 -4.44 1.01
C GLY A 40 -3.58 -4.46 -0.52
N VAL A 41 -3.60 -5.64 -1.15
CA VAL A 41 -3.88 -5.75 -2.59
C VAL A 41 -5.35 -5.43 -2.88
N ASN A 42 -6.29 -5.98 -2.10
CA ASN A 42 -7.71 -5.70 -2.29
C ASN A 42 -8.09 -4.26 -1.95
N GLU A 43 -7.40 -3.61 -1.00
CA GLU A 43 -7.52 -2.17 -0.77
C GLU A 43 -7.07 -1.38 -2.01
N HIS A 44 -5.92 -1.74 -2.58
CA HIS A 44 -5.46 -1.12 -3.83
C HIS A 44 -6.48 -1.31 -4.97
N VAL A 45 -7.00 -2.52 -5.15
CA VAL A 45 -8.04 -2.84 -6.14
C VAL A 45 -9.28 -1.98 -5.92
N ARG A 46 -9.78 -1.88 -4.69
CA ARG A 46 -10.96 -1.09 -4.33
C ARG A 46 -10.79 0.38 -4.67
N PHE A 47 -9.75 1.01 -4.15
CA PHE A 47 -9.53 2.44 -4.36
C PHE A 47 -9.24 2.78 -5.82
N THR A 48 -8.51 1.92 -6.54
CA THR A 48 -8.26 2.09 -7.97
C THR A 48 -9.57 1.98 -8.77
N TYR A 49 -10.41 0.98 -8.44
CA TYR A 49 -11.75 0.83 -9.03
C TYR A 49 -12.61 2.09 -8.80
N GLU A 50 -12.71 2.55 -7.54
CA GLU A 50 -13.51 3.72 -7.18
C GLU A 50 -13.02 4.99 -7.88
N ALA A 51 -11.71 5.23 -7.90
CA ALA A 51 -11.13 6.42 -8.51
C ALA A 51 -11.26 6.41 -10.05
N MET A 52 -11.05 5.26 -10.71
CA MET A 52 -11.24 5.15 -12.17
C MET A 52 -12.71 5.32 -12.56
N SER A 53 -13.64 4.75 -11.78
CA SER A 53 -15.08 4.90 -12.02
C SER A 53 -15.52 6.37 -11.88
N ARG A 54 -15.02 7.11 -10.85
CA ARG A 54 -15.27 8.55 -10.72
C ARG A 54 -14.73 9.37 -11.90
N LYS A 55 -13.68 8.91 -12.57
CA LYS A 55 -13.11 9.52 -13.78
C LYS A 55 -13.87 9.17 -15.08
N GLY A 56 -14.96 8.41 -14.98
CA GLY A 56 -15.82 8.06 -16.11
C GLY A 56 -15.37 6.83 -16.91
N HIS A 57 -14.41 6.04 -16.40
CA HIS A 57 -14.08 4.75 -16.99
C HIS A 57 -15.13 3.70 -16.61
N GLU A 58 -15.38 2.74 -17.49
CA GLU A 58 -16.15 1.53 -17.19
C GLU A 58 -15.22 0.48 -16.58
N VAL A 59 -15.39 0.20 -15.28
CA VAL A 59 -14.46 -0.65 -14.53
C VAL A 59 -15.15 -1.85 -13.92
N TRP A 60 -14.56 -3.04 -14.05
CA TRP A 60 -15.00 -4.27 -13.41
C TRP A 60 -13.87 -4.87 -12.57
N ILE A 61 -14.24 -5.48 -11.45
CA ILE A 61 -13.34 -6.28 -10.63
C ILE A 61 -13.58 -7.75 -10.94
N ILE A 62 -12.55 -8.45 -11.45
CA ILE A 62 -12.60 -9.88 -11.73
C ILE A 62 -11.84 -10.61 -10.62
N THR A 63 -12.53 -11.47 -9.88
CA THR A 63 -11.98 -12.10 -8.68
C THR A 63 -12.46 -13.53 -8.52
N SER A 64 -11.90 -14.27 -7.57
CA SER A 64 -12.36 -15.61 -7.20
C SER A 64 -13.64 -15.55 -6.38
N LYS A 65 -14.56 -16.50 -6.62
CA LYS A 65 -15.75 -16.71 -5.78
C LYS A 65 -15.33 -17.16 -4.39
N TYR A 66 -15.92 -16.55 -3.36
CA TYR A 66 -15.60 -16.82 -1.97
C TYR A 66 -16.87 -17.04 -1.14
N GLY A 67 -16.97 -18.19 -0.48
CA GLY A 67 -18.10 -18.47 0.41
C GLY A 67 -19.44 -18.61 -0.32
N ARG A 68 -20.50 -18.01 0.27
CA ARG A 68 -21.88 -18.01 -0.24
C ARG A 68 -22.19 -16.77 -1.11
N GLU A 69 -21.20 -16.04 -1.55
CA GLU A 69 -21.39 -14.85 -2.36
C GLU A 69 -21.98 -15.20 -3.73
N ARG A 70 -22.76 -14.27 -4.30
CA ARG A 70 -23.30 -14.39 -5.65
C ARG A 70 -22.18 -14.48 -6.68
N GLU A 71 -22.43 -15.09 -7.82
CA GLU A 71 -21.44 -15.25 -8.90
C GLU A 71 -20.96 -13.90 -9.44
N SER A 72 -21.87 -12.94 -9.53
CA SER A 72 -21.58 -11.56 -9.94
C SER A 72 -22.53 -10.62 -9.24
N GLU A 73 -22.06 -9.44 -8.88
CA GLU A 73 -22.86 -8.40 -8.24
C GLU A 73 -22.35 -7.04 -8.71
N GLY A 74 -23.22 -6.29 -9.44
CA GLY A 74 -22.83 -5.02 -10.03
C GLY A 74 -21.60 -5.15 -10.92
N HIS A 75 -20.54 -4.44 -10.59
CA HIS A 75 -19.25 -4.46 -11.32
C HIS A 75 -18.24 -5.50 -10.81
N VAL A 76 -18.65 -6.46 -9.97
CA VAL A 76 -17.78 -7.52 -9.46
C VAL A 76 -18.13 -8.84 -10.12
N ILE A 77 -17.20 -9.38 -10.88
CA ILE A 77 -17.32 -10.67 -11.59
C ILE A 77 -16.55 -11.71 -10.79
N ARG A 78 -17.24 -12.78 -10.35
CA ARG A 78 -16.66 -13.85 -9.53
C ARG A 78 -16.55 -15.14 -10.34
N LEU A 79 -15.31 -15.62 -10.52
CA LEU A 79 -15.00 -16.80 -11.32
C LEU A 79 -14.47 -17.95 -10.45
N GLY A 80 -14.88 -19.16 -10.78
CA GLY A 80 -14.43 -20.37 -10.12
C GLY A 80 -14.75 -20.41 -8.62
N THR A 81 -14.13 -21.33 -7.87
CA THR A 81 -14.31 -21.49 -6.41
C THR A 81 -12.98 -21.26 -5.70
N GLY A 82 -12.96 -20.34 -4.73
CA GLY A 82 -11.75 -20.00 -3.98
C GLY A 82 -11.48 -20.95 -2.81
N TRP A 83 -10.24 -21.46 -2.72
CA TRP A 83 -9.74 -22.28 -1.62
C TRP A 83 -8.67 -21.51 -0.83
N ALA A 84 -8.65 -21.70 0.48
CA ALA A 84 -7.64 -21.07 1.34
C ALA A 84 -6.27 -21.72 1.12
N ALA A 85 -5.26 -20.93 0.77
CA ALA A 85 -3.89 -21.37 0.63
C ALA A 85 -2.92 -20.44 1.38
N PRO A 86 -1.92 -20.94 2.11
CA PRO A 86 -0.92 -20.11 2.75
C PRO A 86 -0.03 -19.44 1.69
N ALA A 87 0.15 -18.12 1.79
CA ALA A 87 1.01 -17.35 0.90
C ALA A 87 1.78 -16.28 1.68
N ASN A 88 3.12 -16.30 1.65
CA ASN A 88 4.03 -15.29 2.19
C ASN A 88 3.68 -14.76 3.60
N GLY A 89 3.34 -15.66 4.55
CA GLY A 89 2.94 -15.30 5.91
C GLY A 89 1.51 -14.80 6.04
N SER A 90 0.71 -14.90 4.97
CA SER A 90 -0.72 -14.61 4.89
C SER A 90 -1.47 -15.84 4.37
N VAL A 91 -2.78 -15.86 4.53
CA VAL A 91 -3.64 -16.85 3.88
C VAL A 91 -4.25 -16.19 2.65
N GLY A 92 -3.72 -16.54 1.46
CA GLY A 92 -4.31 -16.21 0.17
C GLY A 92 -5.38 -17.24 -0.19
N ARG A 93 -6.34 -16.88 -1.03
CA ARG A 93 -7.38 -17.80 -1.51
C ARG A 93 -7.29 -17.92 -3.01
N VAL A 94 -7.18 -19.14 -3.47
CA VAL A 94 -6.81 -19.50 -4.84
C VAL A 94 -7.94 -20.27 -5.47
N THR A 95 -8.23 -19.99 -6.73
CA THR A 95 -9.34 -20.61 -7.49
C THR A 95 -8.91 -21.96 -8.07
N LEU A 96 -9.73 -22.99 -7.92
CA LEU A 96 -9.52 -24.31 -8.52
C LEU A 96 -10.71 -24.69 -9.42
N GLY A 97 -10.43 -25.36 -10.55
CA GLY A 97 -11.45 -26.01 -11.39
C GLY A 97 -11.29 -25.76 -12.90
N LEU A 98 -11.58 -26.78 -13.71
CA LEU A 98 -11.51 -26.69 -15.19
C LEU A 98 -12.64 -25.86 -15.81
N ARG A 99 -13.80 -25.78 -15.17
CA ARG A 99 -14.97 -25.03 -15.66
C ARG A 99 -14.74 -23.53 -15.73
N PHE A 100 -13.86 -22.98 -14.89
CA PHE A 100 -13.68 -21.54 -14.88
C PHE A 100 -12.91 -21.01 -16.11
N LYS A 101 -12.18 -21.87 -16.84
CA LYS A 101 -11.53 -21.48 -18.10
C LYS A 101 -12.56 -21.03 -19.15
N HIS A 102 -13.70 -21.73 -19.24
CA HIS A 102 -14.80 -21.33 -20.12
C HIS A 102 -15.46 -20.03 -19.66
N GLN A 103 -15.75 -19.92 -18.35
CA GLN A 103 -16.32 -18.68 -17.78
C GLN A 103 -15.40 -17.47 -17.98
N ALA A 104 -14.07 -17.64 -17.87
CA ALA A 104 -13.13 -16.58 -18.13
C ALA A 104 -13.21 -16.07 -19.58
N ARG A 105 -13.28 -17.00 -20.55
CA ARG A 105 -13.45 -16.66 -21.96
C ARG A 105 -14.75 -15.90 -22.21
N GLU A 106 -15.86 -16.40 -21.71
CA GLU A 106 -17.18 -15.76 -21.82
C GLU A 106 -17.16 -14.33 -21.29
N VAL A 107 -16.53 -14.10 -20.14
CA VAL A 107 -16.37 -12.75 -19.54
C VAL A 107 -15.55 -11.85 -20.46
N LEU A 108 -14.44 -12.33 -21.02
CA LEU A 108 -13.59 -11.55 -21.91
C LEU A 108 -14.32 -11.16 -23.20
N GLU A 109 -15.06 -12.10 -23.80
CA GLU A 109 -15.85 -11.89 -25.03
C GLU A 109 -17.03 -10.93 -24.79
N THR A 110 -17.71 -11.06 -23.64
CA THR A 110 -18.88 -10.24 -23.30
C THR A 110 -18.49 -8.79 -23.00
N HIS A 111 -17.46 -8.59 -22.17
CA HIS A 111 -17.11 -7.25 -21.70
C HIS A 111 -16.17 -6.48 -22.64
N ARG A 112 -15.42 -7.16 -23.51
CA ARG A 112 -14.52 -6.56 -24.50
C ARG A 112 -13.67 -5.44 -23.91
N PHE A 113 -12.87 -5.77 -22.89
CA PHE A 113 -12.03 -4.82 -22.19
C PHE A 113 -11.00 -4.17 -23.12
N ASP A 114 -10.75 -2.87 -22.97
CA ASP A 114 -9.60 -2.19 -23.58
C ASP A 114 -8.30 -2.57 -22.87
N VAL A 115 -8.38 -2.71 -21.53
CA VAL A 115 -7.22 -3.06 -20.68
C VAL A 115 -7.65 -4.06 -19.62
N LEU A 116 -6.84 -5.10 -19.44
CA LEU A 116 -6.88 -5.95 -18.26
C LEU A 116 -5.71 -5.59 -17.35
N HIS A 117 -6.03 -5.20 -16.11
CA HIS A 117 -5.04 -4.86 -15.10
C HIS A 117 -4.94 -5.95 -14.03
N PHE A 118 -3.87 -6.71 -14.04
CA PHE A 118 -3.63 -7.82 -13.14
C PHE A 118 -2.88 -7.37 -11.89
N HIS A 119 -3.42 -7.64 -10.71
CA HIS A 119 -2.66 -7.56 -9.47
C HIS A 119 -2.03 -8.92 -9.18
N GLU A 120 -0.70 -8.95 -8.97
CA GLU A 120 0.04 -10.22 -8.78
C GLU A 120 -0.29 -11.27 -9.85
N PRO A 121 0.07 -11.03 -11.12
CA PRO A 121 -0.40 -11.76 -12.29
C PRO A 121 -0.09 -13.26 -12.27
N PHE A 122 0.90 -13.68 -11.46
CA PHE A 122 1.38 -15.06 -11.42
C PHE A 122 1.02 -15.79 -10.12
N VAL A 123 0.13 -15.23 -9.30
CA VAL A 123 -0.55 -16.00 -8.25
C VAL A 123 -1.39 -17.09 -8.92
N PRO A 124 -1.21 -18.36 -8.52
CA PRO A 124 -1.78 -19.49 -9.24
C PRO A 124 -3.27 -19.39 -9.52
N PHE A 125 -3.66 -19.96 -10.66
CA PHE A 125 -5.00 -20.24 -11.21
C PHE A 125 -5.71 -19.03 -11.84
N LEU A 126 -6.35 -18.12 -11.11
CA LEU A 126 -7.22 -17.09 -11.69
C LEU A 126 -6.48 -16.19 -12.69
N SER A 127 -5.48 -15.46 -12.19
CA SER A 127 -4.76 -14.48 -13.02
C SER A 127 -4.03 -15.10 -14.21
N PRO A 128 -3.25 -16.19 -14.06
CA PRO A 128 -2.62 -16.85 -15.20
C PRO A 128 -3.61 -17.38 -16.23
N THR A 129 -4.78 -17.90 -15.81
CA THR A 129 -5.78 -18.41 -16.76
C THR A 129 -6.46 -17.30 -17.55
N ILE A 130 -6.78 -16.17 -16.92
CA ILE A 130 -7.33 -15.01 -17.64
C ILE A 130 -6.27 -14.43 -18.58
N LEU A 131 -5.02 -14.31 -18.13
CA LEU A 131 -3.91 -13.79 -18.92
C LEU A 131 -3.63 -14.69 -20.14
N ASP A 132 -3.69 -16.02 -19.98
CA ASP A 132 -3.54 -16.98 -21.08
C ASP A 132 -4.58 -16.76 -22.19
N GLN A 133 -5.82 -16.47 -21.84
CA GLN A 133 -6.93 -16.29 -22.77
C GLN A 133 -7.11 -14.84 -23.26
N SER A 134 -6.40 -13.89 -22.66
CA SER A 134 -6.52 -12.49 -23.02
C SER A 134 -5.92 -12.20 -24.41
N GLU A 135 -6.66 -11.46 -25.23
CA GLU A 135 -6.25 -10.91 -26.52
C GLU A 135 -6.21 -9.37 -26.50
N THR A 136 -6.40 -8.77 -25.32
CA THR A 136 -6.38 -7.32 -25.14
C THR A 136 -5.08 -6.84 -24.49
N VAL A 137 -4.97 -5.53 -24.27
CA VAL A 137 -3.80 -4.96 -23.59
C VAL A 137 -3.77 -5.41 -22.12
N ASN A 138 -2.68 -6.06 -21.73
CA ASN A 138 -2.47 -6.58 -20.38
C ASN A 138 -1.43 -5.74 -19.64
N VAL A 139 -1.83 -5.15 -18.51
CA VAL A 139 -0.96 -4.44 -17.58
C VAL A 139 -0.96 -5.18 -16.26
N ALA A 140 0.16 -5.23 -15.57
CA ALA A 140 0.26 -5.92 -14.28
C ALA A 140 0.91 -5.04 -13.20
N THR A 141 0.35 -5.09 -11.97
CA THR A 141 0.95 -4.49 -10.77
C THR A 141 1.49 -5.56 -9.84
N PHE A 142 2.75 -5.39 -9.47
CA PHE A 142 3.50 -6.27 -8.58
C PHE A 142 3.66 -5.62 -7.21
N HIS A 143 3.18 -6.30 -6.17
CA HIS A 143 3.20 -5.83 -4.78
C HIS A 143 4.22 -6.58 -3.93
N ALA A 144 4.60 -7.79 -4.35
CA ALA A 144 5.46 -8.68 -3.58
C ALA A 144 6.85 -8.12 -3.38
N PHE A 145 7.37 -8.36 -2.19
CA PHE A 145 8.76 -8.10 -1.82
C PHE A 145 9.26 -9.19 -0.87
N GLY A 146 10.51 -9.56 -1.00
CA GLY A 146 11.13 -10.56 -0.14
C GLY A 146 12.55 -10.92 -0.59
N GLY A 147 13.12 -11.89 0.10
CA GLY A 147 14.34 -12.57 -0.31
C GLY A 147 14.09 -13.57 -1.45
N PHE A 148 14.92 -14.59 -1.55
CA PHE A 148 14.65 -15.70 -2.47
C PHE A 148 13.36 -16.43 -2.05
N SER A 149 12.47 -16.68 -3.01
CA SER A 149 11.21 -17.38 -2.79
C SER A 149 11.16 -18.63 -3.70
N PRO A 150 11.25 -19.84 -3.14
CA PRO A 150 11.16 -21.08 -3.93
C PRO A 150 9.83 -21.18 -4.71
N SER A 151 8.73 -20.77 -4.12
CA SER A 151 7.41 -20.78 -4.78
C SER A 151 7.36 -19.83 -5.98
N TYR A 152 7.95 -18.64 -5.87
CA TYR A 152 8.08 -17.71 -7.00
C TYR A 152 9.03 -18.26 -8.06
N TRP A 153 10.11 -18.92 -7.66
CA TRP A 153 11.07 -19.52 -8.58
C TRP A 153 10.41 -20.64 -9.41
N VAL A 154 9.72 -21.59 -8.76
CA VAL A 154 8.97 -22.66 -9.44
C VAL A 154 7.87 -22.05 -10.31
N GLY A 155 7.05 -21.15 -9.74
CA GLY A 155 5.98 -20.47 -10.46
C GLY A 155 6.47 -19.74 -11.71
N SER A 156 7.62 -19.06 -11.62
CA SER A 156 8.18 -18.33 -12.77
C SER A 156 8.61 -19.25 -13.92
N LYS A 157 9.06 -20.49 -13.62
CA LYS A 157 9.38 -21.48 -14.67
C LYS A 157 8.12 -21.89 -15.45
N VAL A 158 7.01 -22.08 -14.74
CA VAL A 158 5.73 -22.52 -15.34
C VAL A 158 5.03 -21.38 -16.08
N THR A 159 5.08 -20.14 -15.55
CA THR A 159 4.31 -19.00 -16.08
C THR A 159 5.14 -18.03 -16.93
N ARG A 160 6.40 -18.34 -17.21
CA ARG A 160 7.32 -17.45 -17.96
C ARG A 160 6.76 -17.08 -19.34
N HIS A 161 6.14 -18.03 -20.05
CA HIS A 161 5.52 -17.78 -21.34
C HIS A 161 4.38 -16.76 -21.27
N LEU A 162 3.65 -16.71 -20.15
CA LEU A 162 2.59 -15.73 -19.92
C LEU A 162 3.15 -14.32 -19.65
N ALA A 163 4.38 -14.22 -19.14
CA ALA A 163 5.00 -12.91 -18.92
C ALA A 163 5.21 -12.13 -20.24
N ALA A 164 5.32 -12.82 -21.38
CA ALA A 164 5.38 -12.21 -22.72
C ALA A 164 4.04 -11.56 -23.13
N LYS A 165 2.92 -11.96 -22.55
CA LYS A 165 1.59 -11.36 -22.79
C LYS A 165 1.37 -10.07 -21.99
N LEU A 166 2.27 -9.70 -21.09
CA LEU A 166 2.20 -8.43 -20.35
C LEU A 166 2.81 -7.30 -21.20
N HIS A 167 1.98 -6.39 -21.65
CA HIS A 167 2.35 -5.21 -22.42
C HIS A 167 2.91 -4.11 -21.51
N GLY A 168 2.43 -4.03 -20.25
CA GLY A 168 2.89 -3.08 -19.24
C GLY A 168 3.11 -3.72 -17.88
N ARG A 169 4.15 -3.24 -17.15
CA ARG A 169 4.45 -3.72 -15.80
C ARG A 169 4.60 -2.54 -14.85
N ILE A 170 3.87 -2.58 -13.74
CA ILE A 170 3.93 -1.63 -12.64
C ILE A 170 4.51 -2.34 -11.43
N ALA A 171 5.39 -1.68 -10.70
CA ALA A 171 5.82 -2.11 -9.37
C ALA A 171 5.48 -1.02 -8.37
N VAL A 172 4.92 -1.39 -7.21
CA VAL A 172 4.53 -0.41 -6.18
C VAL A 172 5.72 0.25 -5.48
N SER A 173 6.93 -0.25 -5.72
CA SER A 173 8.17 0.33 -5.18
C SER A 173 9.41 -0.20 -5.92
N GLY A 174 10.55 0.45 -5.70
CA GLY A 174 11.84 -0.08 -6.17
C GLY A 174 12.18 -1.45 -5.58
N ALA A 175 11.72 -1.73 -4.35
CA ALA A 175 11.88 -3.02 -3.69
C ALA A 175 11.05 -4.10 -4.39
N ALA A 176 9.77 -3.82 -4.68
CA ALA A 176 8.90 -4.71 -5.42
C ALA A 176 9.42 -4.94 -6.85
N ARG A 177 9.90 -3.87 -7.54
CA ARG A 177 10.56 -3.98 -8.84
C ARG A 177 11.76 -4.93 -8.80
N HIS A 178 12.68 -4.73 -7.86
CA HIS A 178 13.87 -5.57 -7.74
C HIS A 178 13.52 -7.05 -7.50
N PHE A 179 12.55 -7.31 -6.63
CA PHE A 179 12.07 -8.66 -6.36
C PHE A 179 11.42 -9.29 -7.61
N SER A 180 10.46 -8.61 -8.22
CA SER A 180 9.72 -9.15 -9.37
C SER A 180 10.59 -9.32 -10.60
N ASN A 181 11.52 -8.39 -10.87
CA ASN A 181 12.44 -8.44 -12.01
C ASN A 181 13.40 -9.63 -11.95
N ARG A 182 13.70 -10.17 -10.77
CA ARG A 182 14.50 -11.41 -10.60
C ARG A 182 13.83 -12.62 -11.24
N TYR A 183 12.51 -12.69 -11.18
CA TYR A 183 11.71 -13.84 -11.66
C TYR A 183 11.09 -13.59 -13.03
N PHE A 184 10.71 -12.34 -13.31
CA PHE A 184 10.05 -11.90 -14.53
C PHE A 184 10.76 -10.65 -15.08
N PRO A 185 11.93 -10.81 -15.73
CA PRO A 185 12.68 -9.68 -16.28
C PRO A 185 11.85 -8.82 -17.24
N GLY A 186 12.05 -7.51 -17.19
CA GLY A 186 11.39 -6.55 -18.07
C GLY A 186 11.42 -5.12 -17.51
N ASP A 187 10.82 -4.20 -18.24
CA ASP A 187 10.69 -2.81 -17.83
C ASP A 187 9.51 -2.62 -16.88
N TYR A 188 9.76 -1.96 -15.76
CA TYR A 188 8.76 -1.71 -14.72
C TYR A 188 8.63 -0.21 -14.47
N ARG A 189 7.41 0.32 -14.64
CA ARG A 189 7.05 1.64 -14.14
C ARG A 189 6.86 1.58 -12.61
N ILE A 190 7.48 2.47 -11.86
CA ILE A 190 7.22 2.56 -10.42
C ILE A 190 6.04 3.50 -10.19
N ILE A 191 4.90 2.94 -9.74
CA ILE A 191 3.72 3.68 -9.32
C ILE A 191 3.39 3.21 -7.89
N PRO A 192 3.48 4.10 -6.88
CA PRO A 192 3.32 3.73 -5.48
C PRO A 192 1.89 3.35 -5.12
N ASN A 193 1.71 2.78 -3.93
CA ASN A 193 0.38 2.66 -3.34
C ASN A 193 -0.15 4.03 -2.95
N GLY A 194 -1.48 4.18 -2.94
CA GLY A 194 -2.16 5.37 -2.49
C GLY A 194 -2.57 5.34 -1.03
N VAL A 195 -3.04 6.49 -0.56
CA VAL A 195 -3.72 6.69 0.73
C VAL A 195 -5.01 7.49 0.49
N ASP A 196 -6.05 7.14 1.24
CA ASP A 196 -7.31 7.86 1.25
C ASP A 196 -7.22 9.03 2.26
N LEU A 197 -6.91 10.22 1.75
CA LEU A 197 -6.69 11.41 2.57
C LEU A 197 -7.94 11.86 3.30
N ASP A 198 -9.10 11.74 2.65
CA ASP A 198 -10.37 12.23 3.19
C ASP A 198 -10.75 11.52 4.48
N ARG A 199 -10.36 10.25 4.62
CA ARG A 199 -10.58 9.47 5.84
C ARG A 199 -9.84 10.02 7.06
N PHE A 200 -8.70 10.70 6.87
CA PHE A 200 -7.90 11.26 7.96
C PHE A 200 -8.26 12.71 8.23
N THR A 201 -8.89 13.41 7.27
CA THR A 201 -9.34 14.78 7.42
C THR A 201 -10.54 14.83 8.35
N GLY A 202 -10.43 15.59 9.45
CA GLY A 202 -11.52 15.75 10.42
C GLY A 202 -11.82 14.52 11.28
N ALA A 203 -10.96 13.53 11.30
CA ALA A 203 -11.09 12.36 12.16
C ALA A 203 -11.10 12.75 13.63
N LYS A 204 -12.14 12.33 14.36
CA LYS A 204 -12.27 12.63 15.79
C LYS A 204 -11.45 11.65 16.62
N PRO A 205 -10.53 12.12 17.47
CA PRO A 205 -9.76 11.26 18.37
C PRO A 205 -10.67 10.55 19.37
N PHE A 206 -10.11 9.55 20.04
CA PHE A 206 -10.75 8.94 21.22
C PHE A 206 -10.54 9.85 22.43
N GLU A 207 -11.61 10.22 23.12
CA GLU A 207 -11.56 11.14 24.27
C GLU A 207 -10.72 10.55 25.41
N GLU A 208 -10.79 9.24 25.63
CA GLU A 208 -9.99 8.53 26.63
C GLU A 208 -8.48 8.54 26.39
N LEU A 209 -8.03 8.92 25.19
CA LEU A 209 -6.62 9.09 24.84
C LEU A 209 -6.16 10.57 24.86
N ARG A 210 -7.03 11.50 25.28
CA ARG A 210 -6.75 12.95 25.37
C ARG A 210 -6.50 13.42 26.81
N ASP A 211 -5.97 12.55 27.64
CA ASP A 211 -5.71 12.80 29.07
C ASP A 211 -4.37 13.52 29.36
N GLY A 212 -3.69 14.00 28.32
CA GLY A 212 -2.39 14.65 28.44
C GLY A 212 -1.18 13.69 28.42
N THR A 213 -1.43 12.38 28.45
CA THR A 213 -0.39 11.36 28.30
C THR A 213 0.03 11.24 26.84
N LEU A 214 1.32 11.23 26.55
CA LEU A 214 1.85 11.10 25.19
C LEU A 214 1.55 9.70 24.61
N ASN A 215 0.80 9.65 23.52
CA ASN A 215 0.39 8.41 22.88
C ASN A 215 1.34 8.01 21.73
N ILE A 216 2.02 6.88 21.88
CA ILE A 216 2.84 6.26 20.83
C ILE A 216 2.00 5.17 20.17
N LEU A 217 1.76 5.28 18.86
CA LEU A 217 0.92 4.36 18.11
C LEU A 217 1.76 3.38 17.27
N PHE A 218 1.40 2.11 17.36
CA PHE A 218 1.82 1.06 16.44
C PHE A 218 0.58 0.47 15.75
N VAL A 219 0.60 0.39 14.42
CA VAL A 219 -0.45 -0.25 13.63
C VAL A 219 0.14 -1.34 12.76
N GLY A 220 -0.34 -2.58 12.90
CA GLY A 220 0.11 -3.66 12.03
C GLY A 220 -0.19 -5.06 12.54
N ARG A 221 0.07 -6.06 11.69
CA ARG A 221 -0.03 -7.47 12.10
C ARG A 221 1.04 -7.81 13.14
N LEU A 222 0.65 -8.52 14.18
CA LEU A 222 1.56 -8.91 15.26
C LEU A 222 2.42 -10.12 14.86
N GLU A 223 3.38 -9.84 13.95
CA GLU A 223 4.36 -10.75 13.38
C GLU A 223 5.78 -10.28 13.69
N SER A 224 6.77 -11.19 13.66
CA SER A 224 8.17 -10.85 13.97
C SER A 224 8.73 -9.74 13.09
N ARG A 225 8.42 -9.75 11.78
CA ARG A 225 8.92 -8.77 10.82
C ARG A 225 8.45 -7.34 11.07
N LYS A 226 7.32 -7.15 11.78
CA LYS A 226 6.79 -5.83 12.15
C LYS A 226 7.51 -5.18 13.34
N GLY A 227 8.41 -5.90 14.01
CA GLY A 227 9.36 -5.36 14.97
C GLY A 227 8.77 -4.91 16.30
N LEU A 228 7.52 -5.29 16.65
CA LEU A 228 6.91 -4.87 17.92
C LEU A 228 7.75 -5.29 19.15
N SER A 229 8.50 -6.40 19.09
CA SER A 229 9.42 -6.78 20.17
C SER A 229 10.49 -5.72 20.44
N ASP A 230 10.99 -5.08 19.39
CA ASP A 230 12.01 -4.04 19.52
C ASP A 230 11.39 -2.73 20.01
N LEU A 231 10.15 -2.42 19.61
CA LEU A 231 9.39 -1.31 20.14
C LEU A 231 9.09 -1.47 21.64
N LEU A 232 8.65 -2.65 22.08
CA LEU A 232 8.41 -2.93 23.51
C LEU A 232 9.68 -2.74 24.36
N LYS A 233 10.83 -3.18 23.85
CA LYS A 233 12.14 -2.96 24.50
C LYS A 233 12.51 -1.46 24.52
N ALA A 234 12.27 -0.75 23.43
CA ALA A 234 12.54 0.69 23.32
C ALA A 234 11.62 1.48 24.24
N TYR A 235 10.33 1.16 24.26
CA TYR A 235 9.34 1.77 25.13
C TYR A 235 9.66 1.54 26.62
N HIS A 236 10.06 0.33 27.01
CA HIS A 236 10.53 0.08 28.37
C HIS A 236 11.72 0.97 28.77
N ARG A 237 12.66 1.23 27.84
CA ARG A 237 13.78 2.17 28.07
C ARG A 237 13.29 3.62 28.20
N LEU A 238 12.30 4.01 27.41
CA LEU A 238 11.68 5.35 27.45
C LEU A 238 11.02 5.58 28.82
N ARG A 239 10.23 4.63 29.30
CA ARG A 239 9.58 4.70 30.64
C ARG A 239 10.59 4.78 31.79
N LYS A 240 11.76 4.12 31.67
CA LYS A 240 12.85 4.27 32.65
C LYS A 240 13.43 5.69 32.72
N ARG A 241 13.28 6.50 31.68
CA ARG A 241 13.62 7.92 31.65
C ARG A 241 12.52 8.83 32.20
N ARG A 242 11.49 8.25 32.84
CA ARG A 242 10.32 8.92 33.39
C ARG A 242 9.51 9.76 32.40
N VAL A 243 9.55 9.40 31.12
CA VAL A 243 8.65 9.98 30.13
C VAL A 243 7.25 9.46 30.39
N ASP A 244 6.29 10.37 30.57
CA ASP A 244 4.89 9.98 30.68
C ASP A 244 4.31 9.71 29.30
N ALA A 245 4.14 8.43 28.98
CA ALA A 245 3.72 7.99 27.66
C ALA A 245 2.90 6.70 27.76
N ARG A 246 2.02 6.49 26.80
CA ARG A 246 1.24 5.27 26.57
C ARG A 246 1.63 4.68 25.22
N LEU A 247 1.75 3.34 25.14
CA LEU A 247 1.95 2.61 23.89
C LEU A 247 0.66 1.94 23.47
N VAL A 248 0.05 2.43 22.40
CA VAL A 248 -1.17 1.88 21.80
C VAL A 248 -0.81 0.96 20.64
N VAL A 249 -1.16 -0.32 20.75
CA VAL A 249 -0.85 -1.38 19.78
C VAL A 249 -2.13 -1.83 19.08
N VAL A 250 -2.35 -1.35 17.87
CA VAL A 250 -3.50 -1.69 17.03
C VAL A 250 -3.11 -2.81 16.07
N GLY A 251 -3.84 -3.92 16.14
CA GLY A 251 -3.66 -5.06 15.26
C GLY A 251 -3.70 -6.41 15.99
N ALA A 252 -3.77 -7.46 15.20
CA ALA A 252 -3.79 -8.83 15.69
C ALA A 252 -2.73 -9.68 14.96
N GLY A 253 -2.38 -10.82 15.55
CA GLY A 253 -1.44 -11.74 14.93
C GLY A 253 -0.97 -12.84 15.87
N PRO A 254 -0.21 -13.81 15.33
CA PRO A 254 0.16 -15.02 16.08
C PRO A 254 1.03 -14.73 17.30
N LYS A 255 1.74 -13.59 17.34
CA LYS A 255 2.66 -13.24 18.43
C LYS A 255 2.04 -12.45 19.58
N LEU A 256 0.73 -12.20 19.58
CA LEU A 256 0.06 -11.42 20.63
C LEU A 256 0.33 -11.98 22.05
N ARG A 257 0.22 -13.30 22.21
CA ARG A 257 0.46 -13.96 23.52
C ARG A 257 1.91 -13.77 24.00
N GLU A 258 2.88 -13.87 23.07
CA GLU A 258 4.31 -13.66 23.36
C GLU A 258 4.56 -12.23 23.83
N TYR A 259 3.97 -11.24 23.14
CA TYR A 259 4.13 -9.82 23.49
C TYR A 259 3.49 -9.45 24.82
N ARG A 260 2.27 -9.93 25.10
CA ARG A 260 1.62 -9.76 26.41
C ARG A 260 2.44 -10.37 27.54
N ARG A 261 2.98 -11.58 27.33
CA ARG A 261 3.86 -12.22 28.31
C ARG A 261 5.13 -11.39 28.57
N PHE A 262 5.76 -10.88 27.49
CA PHE A 262 6.94 -10.04 27.61
C PHE A 262 6.67 -8.77 28.43
N VAL A 263 5.55 -8.10 28.17
CA VAL A 263 5.10 -6.91 28.91
C VAL A 263 4.91 -7.23 30.39
N GLY A 264 4.20 -8.30 30.71
CA GLY A 264 3.93 -8.74 32.09
C GLY A 264 5.21 -9.11 32.83
N LEU A 265 6.09 -9.95 32.25
CA LEU A 265 7.34 -10.37 32.88
C LEU A 265 8.33 -9.21 33.14
N ARG A 266 8.25 -8.15 32.36
CA ARG A 266 9.12 -6.96 32.51
C ARG A 266 8.46 -5.83 33.32
N GLY A 267 7.21 -6.01 33.77
CA GLY A 267 6.46 -4.97 34.47
C GLY A 267 6.31 -3.67 33.67
N ILE A 268 6.18 -3.77 32.32
CA ILE A 268 6.02 -2.60 31.46
C ILE A 268 4.59 -2.10 31.59
N ARG A 269 4.42 -0.88 32.12
CA ARG A 269 3.12 -0.24 32.31
C ARG A 269 2.69 0.52 31.06
N ASP A 270 1.40 0.82 30.97
CA ASP A 270 0.79 1.71 29.97
C ASP A 270 1.02 1.21 28.53
N VAL A 271 0.88 -0.11 28.34
CA VAL A 271 0.85 -0.78 27.02
C VAL A 271 -0.54 -1.35 26.78
N GLU A 272 -1.22 -0.79 25.79
CA GLU A 272 -2.57 -1.20 25.41
C GLU A 272 -2.56 -2.05 24.14
N PHE A 273 -3.01 -3.29 24.21
CA PHE A 273 -3.20 -4.17 23.05
C PHE A 273 -4.67 -4.14 22.63
N VAL A 274 -5.00 -3.25 21.69
CA VAL A 274 -6.38 -3.01 21.24
C VAL A 274 -6.94 -4.20 20.45
N GLY A 275 -6.10 -4.91 19.70
CA GLY A 275 -6.56 -5.95 18.79
C GLY A 275 -6.89 -5.42 17.40
N ARG A 276 -7.70 -6.18 16.64
CA ARG A 276 -8.17 -5.76 15.32
C ARG A 276 -9.31 -4.77 15.50
N VAL A 277 -9.27 -3.68 14.76
CA VAL A 277 -10.28 -2.61 14.75
C VAL A 277 -10.88 -2.44 13.36
N SER A 278 -12.01 -1.75 13.28
CA SER A 278 -12.56 -1.28 11.98
C SER A 278 -11.66 -0.21 11.37
N ASP A 279 -11.86 0.07 10.10
CA ASP A 279 -11.12 1.11 9.40
C ASP A 279 -11.39 2.50 9.99
N GLU A 280 -12.63 2.78 10.40
CA GLU A 280 -13.02 4.03 11.06
C GLU A 280 -12.33 4.18 12.41
N ALA A 281 -12.30 3.13 13.22
CA ALA A 281 -11.60 3.14 14.51
C ALA A 281 -10.08 3.28 14.32
N LYS A 282 -9.50 2.66 13.27
CA LYS A 282 -8.08 2.82 12.94
C LYS A 282 -7.72 4.29 12.71
N VAL A 283 -8.52 5.01 11.93
CA VAL A 283 -8.32 6.45 11.68
C VAL A 283 -8.40 7.27 12.96
N ARG A 284 -9.33 6.95 13.86
CA ARG A 284 -9.44 7.60 15.16
C ARG A 284 -8.22 7.36 16.05
N TYR A 285 -7.60 6.16 16.01
CA TYR A 285 -6.32 5.93 16.70
C TYR A 285 -5.18 6.77 16.13
N PHE A 286 -5.11 6.94 14.81
CA PHE A 286 -4.15 7.89 14.22
C PHE A 286 -4.41 9.32 14.68
N ALA A 287 -5.67 9.77 14.75
CA ALA A 287 -6.02 11.10 15.24
C ALA A 287 -5.76 11.31 16.76
N SER A 288 -5.66 10.21 17.54
CA SER A 288 -5.46 10.24 18.99
C SER A 288 -3.99 10.18 19.40
N ALA A 289 -3.08 9.93 18.47
CA ALA A 289 -1.70 9.64 18.82
C ALA A 289 -0.77 10.82 18.49
N ASP A 290 0.35 10.91 19.24
CA ASP A 290 1.34 11.98 19.12
C ASP A 290 2.57 11.55 18.31
N ILE A 291 2.88 10.25 18.28
CA ILE A 291 4.02 9.68 17.56
C ILE A 291 3.59 8.35 16.92
N PHE A 292 3.81 8.20 15.64
CA PHE A 292 3.64 6.91 14.96
C PHE A 292 4.96 6.14 14.93
N CYS A 293 4.94 4.85 15.26
CA CYS A 293 6.13 4.00 15.26
C CYS A 293 6.00 2.77 14.37
N ALA A 294 6.90 2.64 13.38
CA ALA A 294 6.98 1.52 12.45
C ALA A 294 8.37 0.83 12.52
N PRO A 295 8.64 -0.01 13.53
CA PRO A 295 9.95 -0.58 13.80
C PRO A 295 10.25 -1.85 13.01
N ASN A 296 9.75 -1.96 11.77
CA ASN A 296 9.84 -3.15 10.95
C ASN A 296 11.29 -3.64 10.79
N THR A 297 11.51 -4.94 10.90
CA THR A 297 12.86 -5.53 10.83
C THR A 297 13.34 -5.80 9.40
N GLY A 298 12.47 -5.56 8.40
CA GLY A 298 12.69 -5.80 6.98
C GLY A 298 11.42 -6.35 6.32
N GLN A 299 11.54 -6.82 5.08
CA GLN A 299 10.47 -7.46 4.30
C GLN A 299 9.20 -6.58 4.17
N GLU A 300 9.40 -5.28 3.98
CA GLU A 300 8.34 -4.33 3.67
C GLU A 300 8.59 -3.71 2.31
N SER A 301 7.62 -3.82 1.41
CA SER A 301 7.77 -3.33 0.03
C SER A 301 7.63 -1.82 -0.07
N PHE A 302 6.73 -1.23 0.73
CA PHE A 302 6.40 0.19 0.63
C PHE A 302 6.08 0.84 1.99
N GLY A 303 5.14 0.28 2.76
CA GLY A 303 4.73 0.81 4.06
C GLY A 303 3.55 1.78 3.99
N ILE A 304 2.38 1.30 3.54
CA ILE A 304 1.13 2.10 3.48
C ILE A 304 0.84 2.80 4.82
N VAL A 305 1.12 2.15 5.95
CA VAL A 305 0.92 2.73 7.28
C VAL A 305 1.71 4.02 7.54
N LEU A 306 2.81 4.24 6.80
CA LEU A 306 3.56 5.51 6.88
C LEU A 306 2.80 6.62 6.15
N LEU A 307 2.13 6.31 5.04
CA LEU A 307 1.27 7.27 4.34
C LEU A 307 0.05 7.62 5.20
N GLU A 308 -0.52 6.63 5.90
CA GLU A 308 -1.61 6.84 6.84
C GLU A 308 -1.18 7.78 7.97
N ALA A 309 0.03 7.59 8.53
CA ALA A 309 0.60 8.48 9.54
C ALA A 309 0.85 9.90 9.00
N MET A 310 1.37 10.03 7.78
CA MET A 310 1.54 11.33 7.10
C MET A 310 0.19 12.03 6.87
N ALA A 311 -0.82 11.31 6.38
CA ALA A 311 -2.15 11.86 6.17
C ALA A 311 -2.80 12.35 7.47
N ALA A 312 -2.53 11.68 8.59
CA ALA A 312 -2.93 12.09 9.92
C ALA A 312 -2.08 13.24 10.49
N GLY A 313 -0.99 13.65 9.81
CA GLY A 313 -0.06 14.69 10.31
C GLY A 313 0.76 14.25 11.50
N MET A 314 1.13 12.98 11.58
CA MET A 314 1.91 12.43 12.68
C MET A 314 3.41 12.39 12.35
N PRO A 315 4.28 12.77 13.30
CA PRO A 315 5.70 12.51 13.19
C PRO A 315 5.96 11.00 13.26
N ILE A 316 6.91 10.53 12.45
CA ILE A 316 7.17 9.10 12.27
C ILE A 316 8.50 8.71 12.89
N VAL A 317 8.52 7.63 13.68
CA VAL A 317 9.76 6.92 14.01
C VAL A 317 9.70 5.56 13.30
N ALA A 318 10.60 5.35 12.35
CA ALA A 318 10.58 4.12 11.55
C ALA A 318 11.97 3.51 11.38
N SER A 319 12.00 2.23 11.07
CA SER A 319 13.26 1.56 10.73
C SER A 319 13.80 2.04 9.39
N ASP A 320 15.11 2.20 9.31
CA ASP A 320 15.84 2.58 8.09
C ASP A 320 15.97 1.39 7.12
N ILE A 321 14.84 0.94 6.60
CA ILE A 321 14.74 -0.16 5.63
C ILE A 321 14.40 0.37 4.24
N HIS A 322 14.74 -0.41 3.22
CA HIS A 322 14.63 0.02 1.82
C HIS A 322 13.21 0.49 1.42
N GLY A 323 12.17 -0.19 1.90
CA GLY A 323 10.78 0.18 1.61
C GLY A 323 10.38 1.52 2.22
N PHE A 324 10.92 1.89 3.38
CA PHE A 324 10.54 3.09 4.11
C PHE A 324 11.29 4.35 3.70
N LYS A 325 12.60 4.23 3.32
CA LYS A 325 13.44 5.36 2.88
C LYS A 325 12.89 6.16 1.70
N ARG A 326 12.00 5.55 0.90
CA ARG A 326 11.41 6.22 -0.26
C ARG A 326 10.10 6.92 0.07
N VAL A 327 9.54 6.64 1.21
CA VAL A 327 8.30 7.25 1.71
C VAL A 327 8.63 8.35 2.71
N VAL A 328 9.51 8.06 3.67
CA VAL A 328 9.92 9.00 4.72
C VAL A 328 11.33 9.51 4.43
N GLU A 329 11.49 10.80 4.30
CA GLU A 329 12.78 11.48 4.27
C GLU A 329 13.27 11.71 5.69
N ARG A 330 14.52 11.28 5.92
CA ARG A 330 15.16 11.39 7.26
C ARG A 330 15.17 12.82 7.76
N ASN A 331 14.70 13.03 8.98
CA ASN A 331 14.60 14.32 9.68
C ASN A 331 13.64 15.35 9.02
N VAL A 332 12.80 14.93 8.05
CA VAL A 332 11.76 15.77 7.47
C VAL A 332 10.38 15.34 7.97
N GLN A 333 9.89 14.15 7.62
CA GLN A 333 8.62 13.64 8.12
C GLN A 333 8.80 12.73 9.35
N GLY A 334 10.04 12.42 9.72
CA GLY A 334 10.31 11.53 10.84
C GLY A 334 11.78 11.13 10.99
N LEU A 335 12.02 10.30 11.98
CA LEU A 335 13.34 9.78 12.34
C LEU A 335 13.45 8.32 11.86
N LEU A 336 14.46 8.06 11.02
CA LEU A 336 14.79 6.71 10.57
C LEU A 336 15.94 6.14 11.42
N VAL A 337 15.72 4.97 12.00
CA VAL A 337 16.67 4.29 12.88
C VAL A 337 17.05 2.93 12.32
N GLU A 338 18.23 2.46 12.69
CA GLU A 338 18.70 1.12 12.32
C GLU A 338 17.69 0.04 12.76
N PRO A 339 17.27 -0.88 11.88
CA PRO A 339 16.35 -1.96 12.25
C PRO A 339 16.98 -2.88 13.30
N ARG A 340 16.15 -3.48 14.16
CA ARG A 340 16.58 -4.33 15.28
C ARG A 340 17.48 -3.65 16.30
N ASN A 341 17.42 -2.33 16.38
CA ASN A 341 18.16 -1.53 17.37
C ASN A 341 17.22 -0.82 18.36
N PRO A 342 16.78 -1.50 19.45
CA PRO A 342 15.88 -0.92 20.43
C PRO A 342 16.48 0.30 21.16
N ARG A 343 17.81 0.46 21.20
CA ARG A 343 18.47 1.62 21.80
C ARG A 343 18.30 2.86 20.94
N ALA A 344 18.59 2.75 19.65
CA ALA A 344 18.39 3.82 18.68
C ALA A 344 16.90 4.20 18.59
N LEU A 345 16.01 3.21 18.58
CA LEU A 345 14.56 3.41 18.57
C LEU A 345 14.11 4.20 19.82
N ALA A 346 14.60 3.84 21.02
CA ALA A 346 14.30 4.55 22.26
C ALA A 346 14.83 6.00 22.26
N ALA A 347 16.00 6.24 21.67
CA ALA A 347 16.56 7.58 21.55
C ALA A 347 15.72 8.46 20.60
N ALA A 348 15.26 7.92 19.48
CA ALA A 348 14.38 8.63 18.55
C ALA A 348 13.01 8.94 19.18
N LEU A 349 12.39 7.96 19.86
CA LEU A 349 11.15 8.18 20.60
C LEU A 349 11.32 9.23 21.71
N TYR A 350 12.44 9.19 22.45
CA TYR A 350 12.73 10.18 23.48
C TYR A 350 12.87 11.59 22.89
N ARG A 351 13.58 11.75 21.77
CA ARG A 351 13.73 13.03 21.08
C ARG A 351 12.38 13.64 20.73
N LEU A 352 11.48 12.86 20.09
CA LEU A 352 10.14 13.35 19.77
C LEU A 352 9.27 13.54 21.01
N ALA A 353 9.40 12.71 22.04
CA ALA A 353 8.63 12.87 23.27
C ALA A 353 8.97 14.18 24.00
N SER A 354 10.24 14.59 23.95
CA SER A 354 10.76 15.78 24.66
C SER A 354 10.63 17.08 23.86
N ASP A 355 10.24 17.04 22.58
CA ASP A 355 10.24 18.20 21.70
C ASP A 355 8.91 18.26 20.93
N ALA A 356 7.98 19.09 21.42
CA ALA A 356 6.66 19.26 20.84
C ALA A 356 6.70 19.99 19.48
N ASP A 357 7.59 20.96 19.36
CA ASP A 357 7.74 21.74 18.13
C ASP A 357 8.27 20.86 17.00
N LEU A 358 9.25 20.01 17.28
CA LEU A 358 9.76 19.02 16.33
C LEU A 358 8.67 18.01 15.91
N ARG A 359 7.80 17.57 16.86
CA ARG A 359 6.66 16.72 16.51
C ARG A 359 5.71 17.42 15.54
N HIS A 360 5.41 18.67 15.82
CA HIS A 360 4.52 19.48 14.96
C HIS A 360 5.13 19.69 13.58
N GLU A 361 6.39 20.13 13.51
CA GLU A 361 7.11 20.36 12.24
C GLU A 361 7.14 19.11 11.36
N MET A 362 7.51 17.96 11.92
CA MET A 362 7.55 16.69 11.17
C MET A 362 6.17 16.20 10.76
N GLY A 363 5.16 16.42 11.58
CA GLY A 363 3.77 16.11 11.28
C GLY A 363 3.24 16.93 10.11
N GLU A 364 3.47 18.25 10.11
CA GLU A 364 3.07 19.15 9.01
C GLU A 364 3.82 18.81 7.71
N ALA A 365 5.12 18.50 7.77
CA ALA A 365 5.88 18.03 6.62
C ALA A 365 5.30 16.71 6.06
N GLY A 366 4.82 15.82 6.92
CA GLY A 366 4.10 14.60 6.53
C GLY A 366 2.80 14.92 5.83
N ARG A 367 1.98 15.79 6.42
CA ARG A 367 0.68 16.22 5.87
C ARG A 367 0.83 16.91 4.51
N ALA A 368 1.87 17.72 4.33
CA ALA A 368 2.18 18.38 3.05
C ALA A 368 2.59 17.39 1.95
N LYS A 369 3.26 16.29 2.31
CA LYS A 369 3.72 15.25 1.36
C LYS A 369 2.63 14.23 1.01
N ALA A 370 1.73 13.91 1.93
CA ALA A 370 0.70 12.87 1.76
C ALA A 370 -0.12 13.01 0.46
N PRO A 371 -0.50 14.21 -0.04
CA PRO A 371 -1.23 14.39 -1.28
C PRO A 371 -0.54 13.84 -2.54
N GLU A 372 0.78 13.68 -2.54
CA GLU A 372 1.51 13.06 -3.65
C GLU A 372 1.12 11.58 -3.84
N TYR A 373 0.58 10.98 -2.79
CA TYR A 373 0.16 9.59 -2.69
C TYR A 373 -1.37 9.45 -2.60
N SER A 374 -2.17 10.49 -2.90
CA SER A 374 -3.62 10.32 -2.95
C SER A 374 -4.01 9.28 -4.01
N TRP A 375 -5.10 8.54 -3.77
CA TRP A 375 -5.58 7.56 -4.74
C TRP A 375 -5.94 8.22 -6.07
N GLU A 376 -6.37 9.48 -6.08
CA GLU A 376 -6.62 10.25 -7.29
C GLU A 376 -5.35 10.39 -8.14
N ARG A 377 -4.24 10.84 -7.54
CA ARG A 377 -2.96 11.01 -8.25
C ARG A 377 -2.32 9.69 -8.64
N VAL A 378 -2.42 8.68 -7.78
CA VAL A 378 -1.91 7.34 -8.10
C VAL A 378 -2.68 6.75 -9.28
N THR A 379 -4.00 6.90 -9.27
CA THR A 379 -4.87 6.42 -10.36
C THR A 379 -4.61 7.17 -11.66
N ASP A 380 -4.37 8.49 -11.62
CA ASP A 380 -3.97 9.25 -12.81
C ASP A 380 -2.72 8.66 -13.45
N ARG A 381 -1.68 8.38 -12.66
CA ARG A 381 -0.44 7.75 -13.16
C ARG A 381 -0.68 6.36 -13.76
N ILE A 382 -1.61 5.57 -13.18
CA ILE A 382 -1.96 4.25 -13.71
C ILE A 382 -2.70 4.40 -15.04
N VAL A 383 -3.68 5.29 -15.11
CA VAL A 383 -4.47 5.54 -16.33
C VAL A 383 -3.60 6.12 -17.44
N ASP A 384 -2.72 7.08 -17.13
CA ASP A 384 -1.74 7.60 -18.08
C ASP A 384 -0.88 6.48 -18.66
N TYR A 385 -0.43 5.56 -17.81
CA TYR A 385 0.35 4.42 -18.27
C TYR A 385 -0.46 3.46 -19.14
N TYR A 386 -1.77 3.30 -18.92
CA TYR A 386 -2.61 2.51 -19.83
C TYR A 386 -2.64 3.13 -21.23
N TYR A 387 -2.82 4.45 -21.36
CA TYR A 387 -2.83 5.10 -22.65
C TYR A 387 -1.47 5.03 -23.35
N GLU A 388 -0.36 5.13 -22.62
CA GLU A 388 0.98 4.93 -23.17
C GLU A 388 1.14 3.52 -23.77
N VAL A 389 0.72 2.49 -22.99
CA VAL A 389 0.81 1.09 -23.43
C VAL A 389 -0.11 0.82 -24.61
N LEU A 390 -1.35 1.33 -24.60
CA LEU A 390 -2.29 1.20 -25.72
C LEU A 390 -1.71 1.81 -27.01
N ALA A 391 -1.12 2.98 -26.90
CA ALA A 391 -0.48 3.65 -28.05
C ALA A 391 0.72 2.84 -28.60
N SER A 392 1.53 2.25 -27.71
CA SER A 392 2.70 1.45 -28.13
C SER A 392 2.28 0.15 -28.83
N VAL A 393 1.22 -0.52 -28.35
CA VAL A 393 0.68 -1.73 -28.97
C VAL A 393 0.04 -1.41 -30.33
N GLY A 394 -0.75 -0.33 -30.43
CA GLY A 394 -1.34 0.11 -31.68
C GLY A 394 -0.29 0.47 -32.74
N ALA A 395 0.80 1.13 -32.34
CA ALA A 395 1.90 1.46 -33.27
C ALA A 395 2.72 0.25 -33.72
N SER A 396 2.68 -0.87 -32.96
CA SER A 396 3.40 -2.12 -33.33
C SER A 396 2.57 -3.02 -34.23
N ALA A 397 1.25 -2.76 -34.37
CA ALA A 397 0.32 -3.55 -35.16
C ALA A 397 0.03 -2.94 -36.55
N GLY A 398 0.50 -1.71 -36.82
CA GLY A 398 0.42 -1.02 -38.13
C GLY A 398 1.80 -0.96 -38.80
#